data_0d337164b2fe6707bd7724985454cd7c
#
_entry.id   0d337164b2fe6707bd7724985454cd7c
#
_cell.length_a   1.000
_cell.length_b   1.000
_cell.length_c   1.000
_cell.angle_alpha   90.00
_cell.angle_beta   90.00
_cell.angle_gamma   90.00
#
_symmetry.space_group_name_H-M   'P 1'
#
loop_
_entity.id
_entity.type
_entity.pdbx_description
1 polymer ?
#
loop_
_entity_poly.entity_id
_entity_poly.type
_entity_poly.pdbx_seq_one_letter_code
_entity_poly.pdbx_strand_id
1 'polypeptide(L)'
;MAKRKLVLPILAIDLGTFAGWAMRDRWGVVTSGSVSFELSRWESHGMRLLRFRKWVREMLDEHLLAGEPDEALVVYERPIIAGRGKKQARSGNEVGKMLAGALLPELEERGLHNSAPTPAQVKKVACGKGNANKEALANAAATLWEHYEVPEDFDPKKGDDEADALCVLHWGIEESLNAGPPGYNP
;
A
#
# COMPACT_ATOMS: atom_id res chain seq x y z
N MET A 1 21.28 2.17 -27.92
CA MET A 1 20.66 1.93 -26.57
C MET A 1 19.18 2.22 -26.68
N ALA A 2 18.32 1.24 -26.44
CA ALA A 2 16.87 1.46 -26.43
C ALA A 2 16.55 2.37 -25.22
N LYS A 3 15.82 3.49 -25.47
CA LYS A 3 15.31 4.32 -24.38
C LYS A 3 14.32 3.47 -23.56
N ARG A 4 14.62 3.18 -22.29
CA ARG A 4 13.65 2.57 -21.38
C ARG A 4 12.42 3.45 -21.33
N LYS A 5 11.26 2.86 -21.60
CA LYS A 5 9.97 3.59 -21.48
C LYS A 5 9.73 3.85 -19.99
N LEU A 6 9.58 5.11 -19.64
CA LEU A 6 9.20 5.48 -18.28
C LEU A 6 7.75 5.03 -18.00
N VAL A 7 7.52 4.57 -16.78
CA VAL A 7 6.19 4.19 -16.29
C VAL A 7 5.79 5.09 -15.12
N LEU A 8 4.50 5.17 -14.83
CA LEU A 8 4.00 5.91 -13.66
C LEU A 8 4.57 5.30 -12.37
N PRO A 9 5.34 6.04 -11.55
CA PRO A 9 5.75 5.58 -10.23
C PRO A 9 4.53 5.39 -9.32
N ILE A 10 4.50 4.30 -8.58
CA ILE A 10 3.39 3.98 -7.68
C ILE A 10 3.93 3.52 -6.34
N LEU A 11 3.47 4.12 -5.23
CA LEU A 11 3.66 3.62 -3.88
C LEU A 11 2.35 3.03 -3.37
N ALA A 12 2.37 1.76 -2.98
CA ALA A 12 1.25 1.05 -2.38
C ALA A 12 1.50 0.82 -0.89
N ILE A 13 0.48 1.02 -0.04
CA ILE A 13 0.59 0.87 1.41
C ILE A 13 -0.62 0.11 1.95
N ASP A 14 -0.37 -0.96 2.70
CA ASP A 14 -1.36 -1.56 3.60
C ASP A 14 -1.22 -0.93 4.99
N LEU A 15 -2.22 -0.11 5.39
CA LEU A 15 -2.14 0.74 6.57
C LEU A 15 -2.46 -0.03 7.85
N GLY A 16 -1.45 -0.31 8.67
CA GLY A 16 -1.56 -1.05 9.92
C GLY A 16 -0.52 -0.65 10.97
N THR A 17 -0.57 -1.27 12.14
CA THR A 17 0.51 -1.21 13.13
C THR A 17 1.79 -1.81 12.55
N PHE A 18 1.66 -2.91 11.86
CA PHE A 18 2.62 -3.45 10.92
C PHE A 18 2.08 -3.06 9.55
N ALA A 19 2.81 -2.26 8.82
CA ALA A 19 2.38 -1.77 7.51
C ALA A 19 3.24 -2.42 6.43
N GLY A 20 2.58 -3.05 5.47
CA GLY A 20 3.22 -3.48 4.24
C GLY A 20 3.37 -2.30 3.29
N TRP A 21 4.41 -2.29 2.50
CA TRP A 21 4.60 -1.34 1.42
C TRP A 21 5.18 -2.02 0.18
N ALA A 22 4.80 -1.52 -0.99
CA ALA A 22 5.38 -1.93 -2.25
C ALA A 22 5.46 -0.72 -3.17
N MET A 23 6.56 -0.56 -3.89
CA MET A 23 6.80 0.58 -4.75
C MET A 23 7.28 0.13 -6.11
N ARG A 24 6.70 0.68 -7.17
CA ARG A 24 7.21 0.62 -8.53
C ARG A 24 7.80 1.99 -8.87
N ASP A 25 9.09 2.00 -9.17
CA ASP A 25 9.77 3.22 -9.62
C ASP A 25 9.44 3.60 -11.08
N ARG A 26 9.94 4.74 -11.54
CA ARG A 26 9.75 5.24 -12.92
C ARG A 26 10.35 4.33 -14.01
N TRP A 27 11.25 3.43 -13.66
CA TRP A 27 11.86 2.47 -14.59
C TRP A 27 11.16 1.10 -14.56
N GLY A 28 10.13 0.94 -13.73
CA GLY A 28 9.35 -0.28 -13.57
C GLY A 28 9.98 -1.29 -12.60
N VAL A 29 11.01 -0.89 -11.85
CA VAL A 29 11.58 -1.75 -10.80
C VAL A 29 10.65 -1.74 -9.60
N VAL A 30 10.36 -2.93 -9.07
CA VAL A 30 9.50 -3.09 -7.88
C VAL A 30 10.35 -3.47 -6.68
N THR A 31 10.14 -2.78 -5.58
CA THR A 31 10.66 -3.07 -4.25
C THR A 31 9.52 -3.12 -3.26
N SER A 32 9.64 -3.94 -2.23
CA SER A 32 8.60 -4.11 -1.21
C SER A 32 9.20 -4.46 0.15
N GLY A 33 8.37 -4.44 1.18
CA GLY A 33 8.75 -4.79 2.53
C GLY A 33 7.66 -4.46 3.54
N SER A 34 8.01 -4.55 4.81
CA SER A 34 7.15 -4.17 5.92
C SER A 34 7.85 -3.23 6.88
N VAL A 35 7.07 -2.44 7.62
CA VAL A 35 7.54 -1.51 8.64
C VAL A 35 6.64 -1.57 9.87
N SER A 36 7.22 -1.52 11.06
CA SER A 36 6.47 -1.53 12.33
C SER A 36 6.33 -0.13 12.92
N PHE A 37 5.10 0.21 13.28
CA PHE A 37 4.73 1.40 14.04
C PHE A 37 4.20 1.03 15.43
N GLU A 38 4.67 -0.09 15.99
CA GLU A 38 4.33 -0.47 17.37
C GLU A 38 4.73 0.61 18.37
N LEU A 39 3.93 0.72 19.42
CA LEU A 39 4.20 1.63 20.53
C LEU A 39 4.87 0.87 21.66
N SER A 40 5.89 1.46 22.24
CA SER A 40 6.40 1.02 23.52
C SER A 40 5.37 1.31 24.63
N ARG A 41 5.58 0.72 25.80
CA ARG A 41 4.65 0.82 26.95
C ARG A 41 4.28 2.27 27.35
N TRP A 42 5.17 3.22 27.10
CA TRP A 42 5.04 4.61 27.55
C TRP A 42 4.75 5.60 26.42
N GLU A 43 4.55 5.10 25.20
CA GLU A 43 4.30 5.94 24.03
C GLU A 43 2.81 6.10 23.76
N SER A 44 2.45 7.29 23.31
CA SER A 44 1.08 7.59 22.87
C SER A 44 0.89 7.34 21.38
N HIS A 45 -0.36 7.32 20.93
CA HIS A 45 -0.69 7.25 19.51
C HIS A 45 -0.07 8.40 18.69
N GLY A 46 0.20 9.55 19.31
CA GLY A 46 0.92 10.65 18.66
C GLY A 46 2.31 10.26 18.18
N MET A 47 3.05 9.45 18.96
CA MET A 47 4.37 8.97 18.54
C MET A 47 4.28 8.03 17.32
N ARG A 48 3.25 7.19 17.25
CA ARG A 48 2.98 6.37 16.05
C ARG A 48 2.81 7.24 14.82
N LEU A 49 1.98 8.28 14.92
CA LEU A 49 1.73 9.21 13.82
C LEU A 49 3.00 9.96 13.38
N LEU A 50 3.82 10.40 14.34
CA LEU A 50 5.08 11.06 14.01
C LEU A 50 6.06 10.13 13.29
N ARG A 51 6.21 8.86 13.75
CA ARG A 51 7.05 7.86 13.07
C ARG A 51 6.52 7.54 11.68
N PHE A 52 5.22 7.37 11.56
CA PHE A 52 4.57 7.12 10.26
C PHE A 52 4.78 8.29 9.30
N ARG A 53 4.54 9.54 9.72
CA ARG A 53 4.76 10.72 8.88
C ARG A 53 6.22 10.87 8.46
N LYS A 54 7.17 10.61 9.37
CA LYS A 54 8.60 10.62 9.01
C LYS A 54 8.89 9.61 7.92
N TRP A 55 8.47 8.35 8.11
CA TRP A 55 8.65 7.28 7.14
C TRP A 55 7.97 7.59 5.79
N VAL A 56 6.73 8.10 5.80
CA VAL A 56 6.04 8.51 4.58
C VAL A 56 6.83 9.57 3.81
N ARG A 57 7.35 10.59 4.49
CA ARG A 57 8.17 11.63 3.86
C ARG A 57 9.42 11.05 3.21
N GLU A 58 10.13 10.17 3.89
CA GLU A 58 11.30 9.47 3.36
C GLU A 58 10.91 8.66 2.10
N MET A 59 9.83 7.88 2.16
CA MET A 59 9.35 7.11 1.01
C MET A 59 8.92 7.98 -0.17
N LEU A 60 8.26 9.10 0.08
CA LEU A 60 7.83 10.01 -0.98
C LEU A 60 9.01 10.79 -1.57
N ASP A 61 9.81 11.45 -0.74
CA ASP A 61 10.80 12.41 -1.19
C ASP A 61 12.08 11.73 -1.71
N GLU A 62 12.53 10.64 -1.05
CA GLU A 62 13.80 9.97 -1.39
C GLU A 62 13.64 8.83 -2.39
N HIS A 63 12.43 8.25 -2.52
CA HIS A 63 12.20 7.09 -3.37
C HIS A 63 11.18 7.33 -4.48
N LEU A 64 9.93 7.64 -4.14
CA LEU A 64 8.87 7.77 -5.15
C LEU A 64 9.11 8.93 -6.11
N LEU A 65 9.50 10.09 -5.57
CA LEU A 65 9.76 11.32 -6.32
C LEU A 65 11.23 11.47 -6.74
N ALA A 66 12.07 10.47 -6.49
CA ALA A 66 13.46 10.46 -6.91
C ALA A 66 13.55 10.63 -8.44
N GLY A 67 14.32 11.64 -8.88
CA GLY A 67 14.45 11.99 -10.31
C GLY A 67 13.27 12.79 -10.86
N GLU A 68 12.48 13.43 -9.99
CA GLU A 68 11.45 14.42 -10.34
C GLU A 68 10.48 13.92 -11.41
N PRO A 69 9.72 12.84 -11.17
CA PRO A 69 8.71 12.39 -12.13
C PRO A 69 7.60 13.45 -12.27
N ASP A 70 7.10 13.65 -13.47
CA ASP A 70 5.99 14.58 -13.74
C ASP A 70 4.71 14.19 -12.98
N GLU A 71 4.52 12.89 -12.74
CA GLU A 71 3.37 12.31 -12.05
C GLU A 71 3.78 11.11 -11.20
N ALA A 72 3.10 10.92 -10.09
CA ALA A 72 3.21 9.73 -9.24
C ALA A 72 1.86 9.43 -8.57
N LEU A 73 1.62 8.17 -8.23
CA LEU A 73 0.39 7.71 -7.60
C LEU A 73 0.69 7.04 -6.26
N VAL A 74 -0.07 7.38 -5.24
CA VAL A 74 -0.06 6.64 -3.98
C VAL A 74 -1.37 5.88 -3.83
N VAL A 75 -1.27 4.57 -3.58
CA VAL A 75 -2.44 3.69 -3.39
C VAL A 75 -2.38 3.13 -1.98
N TYR A 76 -3.47 3.18 -1.24
CA TYR A 76 -3.55 2.55 0.07
C TYR A 76 -4.87 1.82 0.26
N GLU A 77 -4.84 0.65 0.93
CA GLU A 77 -6.08 -0.07 1.18
C GLU A 77 -6.99 0.75 2.09
N ARG A 78 -8.25 0.96 1.65
CA ARG A 78 -9.23 1.76 2.39
C ARG A 78 -9.55 1.11 3.74
N PRO A 79 -9.33 1.79 4.87
CA PRO A 79 -9.73 1.29 6.18
C PRO A 79 -11.24 1.06 6.24
N ILE A 80 -11.66 -0.17 6.55
CA ILE A 80 -13.08 -0.54 6.57
C ILE A 80 -13.76 0.12 7.78
N ILE A 81 -14.97 0.66 7.59
CA ILE A 81 -15.85 1.02 8.69
C ILE A 81 -16.49 -0.27 9.19
N ALA A 82 -16.00 -0.81 10.31
CA ALA A 82 -16.55 -2.02 10.90
C ALA A 82 -18.04 -1.83 11.21
N GLY A 83 -18.88 -2.67 10.59
CA GLY A 83 -20.30 -2.77 10.92
C GLY A 83 -20.51 -3.18 12.39
N ARG A 84 -21.69 -2.85 12.96
CA ARG A 84 -22.06 -3.23 14.34
C ARG A 84 -21.85 -4.72 14.57
N GLY A 85 -20.92 -5.10 15.49
CA GLY A 85 -20.88 -6.46 16.00
C GLY A 85 -19.53 -7.15 16.24
N LYS A 86 -18.39 -6.68 15.72
CA LYS A 86 -17.08 -7.36 15.90
C LYS A 86 -16.08 -6.49 16.66
N LYS A 87 -15.88 -6.75 17.97
CA LYS A 87 -14.95 -5.97 18.82
C LYS A 87 -13.48 -6.03 18.36
N GLN A 88 -13.02 -7.14 17.80
CA GLN A 88 -11.62 -7.35 17.44
C GLN A 88 -11.21 -6.67 16.12
N ALA A 89 -12.15 -6.44 15.22
CA ALA A 89 -11.93 -5.68 13.97
C ALA A 89 -11.83 -4.14 14.20
N ARG A 90 -12.11 -3.66 15.42
CA ARG A 90 -12.14 -2.21 15.72
C ARG A 90 -10.76 -1.61 15.87
N SER A 91 -9.83 -2.25 16.60
CA SER A 91 -8.52 -1.64 16.90
C SER A 91 -7.60 -1.51 15.67
N GLY A 92 -7.51 -2.55 14.84
CA GLY A 92 -6.71 -2.47 13.60
C GLY A 92 -7.27 -1.44 12.62
N ASN A 93 -8.60 -1.35 12.53
CA ASN A 93 -9.27 -0.37 11.70
C ASN A 93 -9.14 1.08 12.20
N GLU A 94 -9.04 1.29 13.52
CA GLU A 94 -8.78 2.62 14.10
C GLU A 94 -7.36 3.11 13.75
N VAL A 95 -6.36 2.24 13.86
CA VAL A 95 -4.98 2.56 13.47
C VAL A 95 -4.93 2.92 11.99
N GLY A 96 -5.48 2.09 11.10
CA GLY A 96 -5.51 2.35 9.66
C GLY A 96 -6.13 3.71 9.33
N LYS A 97 -7.23 4.09 9.99
CA LYS A 97 -7.86 5.42 9.80
C LYS A 97 -6.98 6.57 10.27
N MET A 98 -6.32 6.40 11.42
CA MET A 98 -5.39 7.41 11.94
C MET A 98 -4.21 7.61 10.98
N LEU A 99 -3.65 6.52 10.45
CA LEU A 99 -2.55 6.57 9.50
C LEU A 99 -3.00 7.17 8.16
N ALA A 100 -4.18 6.82 7.64
CA ALA A 100 -4.75 7.45 6.45
C ALA A 100 -4.93 8.97 6.65
N GLY A 101 -5.44 9.39 7.82
CA GLY A 101 -5.56 10.81 8.17
C GLY A 101 -4.22 11.54 8.27
N ALA A 102 -3.14 10.84 8.58
CA ALA A 102 -1.78 11.39 8.59
C ALA A 102 -1.11 11.36 7.20
N LEU A 103 -1.48 10.40 6.34
CA LEU A 103 -0.98 10.26 4.98
C LEU A 103 -1.51 11.36 4.06
N LEU A 104 -2.82 11.59 4.06
CA LEU A 104 -3.47 12.50 3.10
C LEU A 104 -2.87 13.91 3.06
N PRO A 105 -2.61 14.59 4.20
CA PRO A 105 -1.96 15.90 4.14
C PRO A 105 -0.56 15.88 3.49
N GLU A 106 0.21 14.81 3.71
CA GLU A 106 1.54 14.69 3.09
C GLU A 106 1.46 14.54 1.56
N LEU A 107 0.38 13.92 1.06
CA LEU A 107 0.12 13.79 -0.38
C LEU A 107 -0.35 15.11 -0.98
N GLU A 108 -1.30 15.79 -0.32
CA GLU A 108 -1.82 17.09 -0.78
C GLU A 108 -0.73 18.18 -0.81
N GLU A 109 0.15 18.23 0.21
CA GLU A 109 1.28 19.18 0.24
C GLU A 109 2.23 19.01 -0.96
N ARG A 110 2.27 17.82 -1.56
CA ARG A 110 3.13 17.49 -2.72
C ARG A 110 2.37 17.46 -4.06
N GLY A 111 1.07 17.70 -4.04
CA GLY A 111 0.21 17.60 -5.23
C GLY A 111 0.13 16.18 -5.80
N LEU A 112 0.30 15.14 -4.96
CA LEU A 112 0.30 13.75 -5.39
C LEU A 112 -1.11 13.19 -5.51
N HIS A 113 -1.35 12.49 -6.62
CA HIS A 113 -2.58 11.72 -6.78
C HIS A 113 -2.62 10.52 -5.83
N ASN A 114 -3.82 10.20 -5.34
CA ASN A 114 -4.01 9.02 -4.50
C ASN A 114 -5.29 8.27 -4.85
N SER A 115 -5.30 6.97 -4.52
CA SER A 115 -6.48 6.12 -4.65
C SER A 115 -6.58 5.16 -3.47
N ALA A 116 -7.80 4.85 -3.06
CA ALA A 116 -8.07 4.03 -1.90
C ALA A 116 -9.07 2.91 -2.23
N PRO A 117 -8.61 1.80 -2.84
CA PRO A 117 -9.46 0.65 -3.10
C PRO A 117 -9.97 0.01 -1.82
N THR A 118 -11.12 -0.64 -1.91
CA THR A 118 -11.59 -1.53 -0.85
C THR A 118 -10.81 -2.86 -0.87
N PRO A 119 -10.70 -3.57 0.28
CA PRO A 119 -10.09 -4.90 0.31
C PRO A 119 -10.68 -5.87 -0.71
N ALA A 120 -11.99 -5.79 -0.99
CA ALA A 120 -12.65 -6.65 -1.96
C ALA A 120 -12.21 -6.34 -3.41
N GLN A 121 -11.93 -5.08 -3.74
CA GLN A 121 -11.41 -4.69 -5.06
C GLN A 121 -9.98 -5.21 -5.25
N VAL A 122 -9.11 -5.01 -4.26
CA VAL A 122 -7.73 -5.54 -4.28
C VAL A 122 -7.74 -7.06 -4.48
N LYS A 123 -8.50 -7.79 -3.65
CA LYS A 123 -8.63 -9.25 -3.74
C LYS A 123 -9.19 -9.73 -5.06
N LYS A 124 -10.14 -9.00 -5.64
CA LYS A 124 -10.73 -9.35 -6.94
C LYS A 124 -9.70 -9.25 -8.06
N VAL A 125 -8.85 -8.23 -8.04
CA VAL A 125 -7.81 -8.04 -9.06
C VAL A 125 -6.68 -9.05 -8.87
N ALA A 126 -6.15 -9.22 -7.65
CA ALA A 126 -5.02 -10.09 -7.39
C ALA A 126 -5.38 -11.60 -7.46
N CYS A 127 -6.58 -12.00 -6.99
CA CYS A 127 -6.97 -13.41 -6.83
C CYS A 127 -8.19 -13.82 -7.65
N GLY A 128 -8.78 -12.94 -8.47
CA GLY A 128 -9.98 -13.19 -9.25
C GLY A 128 -11.30 -13.18 -8.45
N LYS A 129 -11.25 -13.06 -7.10
CA LYS A 129 -12.43 -13.09 -6.22
C LYS A 129 -12.23 -12.20 -4.99
N GLY A 130 -13.24 -11.35 -4.69
CA GLY A 130 -13.17 -10.33 -3.64
C GLY A 130 -13.21 -10.86 -2.19
N ASN A 131 -13.47 -12.14 -1.99
CA ASN A 131 -13.48 -12.82 -0.68
C ASN A 131 -12.28 -13.75 -0.46
N ALA A 132 -11.20 -13.59 -1.23
CA ALA A 132 -9.96 -14.34 -1.06
C ALA A 132 -9.44 -14.23 0.39
N ASN A 133 -8.88 -15.33 0.91
CA ASN A 133 -8.24 -15.35 2.22
C ASN A 133 -6.78 -14.86 2.14
N LYS A 134 -6.10 -14.76 3.29
CA LYS A 134 -4.72 -14.28 3.37
C LYS A 134 -3.72 -15.18 2.63
N GLU A 135 -3.91 -16.50 2.68
CA GLU A 135 -3.09 -17.46 1.95
C GLU A 135 -3.18 -17.27 0.42
N ALA A 136 -4.40 -17.04 -0.08
CA ALA A 136 -4.58 -16.76 -1.50
C ALA A 136 -3.92 -15.44 -1.93
N LEU A 137 -3.87 -14.42 -1.06
CA LEU A 137 -3.16 -13.17 -1.32
C LEU A 137 -1.64 -13.39 -1.34
N ALA A 138 -1.07 -14.11 -0.37
CA ALA A 138 0.36 -14.43 -0.34
C ALA A 138 0.79 -15.22 -1.59
N ASN A 139 0.01 -16.24 -1.99
CA ASN A 139 0.28 -17.00 -3.20
C ASN A 139 0.12 -16.16 -4.48
N ALA A 140 -0.84 -15.23 -4.51
CA ALA A 140 -0.99 -14.30 -5.62
C ALA A 140 0.21 -13.35 -5.72
N ALA A 141 0.69 -12.80 -4.60
CA ALA A 141 1.88 -11.96 -4.56
C ALA A 141 3.11 -12.72 -5.08
N ALA A 142 3.36 -13.96 -4.63
CA ALA A 142 4.46 -14.80 -5.10
C ALA A 142 4.35 -15.17 -6.60
N THR A 143 3.13 -15.24 -7.13
CA THR A 143 2.92 -15.49 -8.57
C THR A 143 3.15 -14.24 -9.42
N LEU A 144 2.78 -13.06 -8.90
CA LEU A 144 2.86 -11.79 -9.62
C LEU A 144 4.26 -11.16 -9.58
N TRP A 145 5.02 -11.43 -8.51
CA TRP A 145 6.27 -10.74 -8.20
C TRP A 145 7.41 -11.73 -7.93
N GLU A 146 8.34 -11.87 -8.86
CA GLU A 146 9.47 -12.82 -8.78
C GLU A 146 10.40 -12.62 -7.58
N HIS A 147 10.45 -11.39 -7.02
CA HIS A 147 11.29 -11.07 -5.87
C HIS A 147 10.63 -11.38 -4.52
N TYR A 148 9.34 -11.75 -4.51
CA TYR A 148 8.61 -12.09 -3.29
C TYR A 148 8.41 -13.61 -3.20
N GLU A 149 8.76 -14.16 -2.05
CA GLU A 149 8.50 -15.56 -1.68
C GLU A 149 7.64 -15.59 -0.42
N VAL A 150 6.69 -16.53 -0.37
CA VAL A 150 5.88 -16.71 0.85
C VAL A 150 6.81 -17.18 1.98
N PRO A 151 6.85 -16.48 3.13
CA PRO A 151 7.73 -16.84 4.24
C PRO A 151 7.53 -18.29 4.72
N GLU A 152 8.60 -18.98 5.12
CA GLU A 152 8.53 -20.35 5.63
C GLU A 152 7.64 -20.46 6.88
N ASP A 153 7.61 -19.40 7.71
CA ASP A 153 6.81 -19.31 8.93
C ASP A 153 5.45 -18.62 8.72
N PHE A 154 4.98 -18.55 7.48
CA PHE A 154 3.71 -17.92 7.11
C PHE A 154 2.52 -18.48 7.92
N ASP A 155 1.82 -17.60 8.63
CA ASP A 155 0.59 -17.94 9.34
C ASP A 155 -0.64 -17.47 8.54
N PRO A 156 -1.44 -18.38 7.96
CA PRO A 156 -2.62 -18.02 7.15
C PRO A 156 -3.68 -17.21 7.91
N LYS A 157 -3.61 -17.18 9.26
CA LYS A 157 -4.54 -16.38 10.08
C LYS A 157 -4.10 -14.93 10.22
N LYS A 158 -2.79 -14.69 10.22
CA LYS A 158 -2.21 -13.35 10.31
C LYS A 158 -2.03 -12.73 8.94
N GLY A 159 -1.59 -13.52 7.97
CA GLY A 159 -1.22 -13.06 6.64
C GLY A 159 0.20 -12.53 6.61
N ASP A 160 0.49 -11.79 5.55
CA ASP A 160 1.77 -11.15 5.32
C ASP A 160 1.51 -9.72 4.83
N ASP A 161 2.01 -8.74 5.58
CA ASP A 161 1.75 -7.32 5.30
C ASP A 161 2.41 -6.89 3.98
N GLU A 162 3.58 -7.46 3.63
CA GLU A 162 4.25 -7.21 2.36
C GLU A 162 3.44 -7.76 1.18
N ALA A 163 2.90 -8.99 1.29
CA ALA A 163 2.04 -9.58 0.27
C ALA A 163 0.77 -8.76 0.04
N ASP A 164 0.15 -8.27 1.12
CA ASP A 164 -1.03 -7.41 1.04
C ASP A 164 -0.69 -6.12 0.26
N ALA A 165 0.46 -5.46 0.55
CA ALA A 165 0.90 -4.26 -0.16
C ALA A 165 1.25 -4.53 -1.63
N LEU A 166 1.86 -5.67 -1.95
CA LEU A 166 2.13 -6.09 -3.33
C LEU A 166 0.83 -6.29 -4.13
N CYS A 167 -0.21 -6.83 -3.50
CA CYS A 167 -1.54 -6.93 -4.13
C CYS A 167 -2.19 -5.55 -4.33
N VAL A 168 -2.00 -4.60 -3.39
CA VAL A 168 -2.43 -3.21 -3.54
C VAL A 168 -1.69 -2.54 -4.69
N LEU A 169 -0.37 -2.76 -4.82
CA LEU A 169 0.43 -2.26 -5.94
C LEU A 169 -0.10 -2.80 -7.28
N HIS A 170 -0.36 -4.11 -7.35
CA HIS A 170 -0.92 -4.72 -8.56
C HIS A 170 -2.25 -4.07 -8.95
N TRP A 171 -3.14 -3.85 -7.99
CA TRP A 171 -4.40 -3.13 -8.23
C TRP A 171 -4.14 -1.72 -8.78
N GLY A 172 -3.20 -0.96 -8.21
CA GLY A 172 -2.85 0.39 -8.67
C GLY A 172 -2.30 0.42 -10.08
N ILE A 173 -1.51 -0.59 -10.47
CA ILE A 173 -1.00 -0.73 -11.83
C ILE A 173 -2.15 -0.99 -12.82
N GLU A 174 -3.01 -1.96 -12.54
CA GLU A 174 -4.15 -2.30 -13.39
C GLU A 174 -5.11 -1.11 -13.55
N GLU A 175 -5.41 -0.39 -12.45
CA GLU A 175 -6.26 0.80 -12.49
C GLU A 175 -5.63 1.90 -13.35
N SER A 176 -4.33 2.15 -13.21
CA SER A 176 -3.61 3.17 -14.00
C SER A 176 -3.58 2.85 -15.50
N LEU A 177 -3.57 1.57 -15.86
CA LEU A 177 -3.63 1.14 -17.26
C LEU A 177 -5.04 1.30 -17.85
N ASN A 178 -6.08 1.07 -17.02
CA ASN A 178 -7.48 1.10 -17.46
C ASN A 178 -8.08 2.53 -17.48
N ALA A 179 -7.67 3.39 -16.53
CA ALA A 179 -8.20 4.74 -16.38
C ALA A 179 -7.42 5.81 -17.17
N GLY A 180 -6.27 5.44 -17.73
CA GLY A 180 -5.31 6.43 -18.22
C GLY A 180 -4.56 7.13 -17.08
N PRO A 181 -3.60 8.02 -17.38
CA PRO A 181 -2.88 8.75 -16.34
C PRO A 181 -3.85 9.59 -15.51
N PRO A 182 -3.56 9.79 -14.21
CA PRO A 182 -4.37 10.64 -13.34
C PRO A 182 -4.56 12.02 -13.96
N GLY A 183 -5.82 12.48 -14.07
CA GLY A 183 -6.15 13.76 -14.73
C GLY A 183 -6.61 13.64 -16.20
N TYR A 184 -6.52 12.46 -16.81
CA TYR A 184 -7.13 12.22 -18.12
C TYR A 184 -8.64 12.03 -17.97
N ASN A 185 -9.40 13.04 -18.37
CA ASN A 185 -10.86 12.95 -18.53
C ASN A 185 -11.11 12.80 -20.04
N PRO A 186 -11.56 11.60 -20.54
CA PRO A 186 -11.76 11.36 -21.97
C PRO A 186 -12.92 12.18 -22.55
#